data_369f1cd036263e09ed1005b424d2a68f
#
_entry.id   369f1cd036263e09ed1005b424d2a68f
#
_cell.length_a   1.000
_cell.length_b   1.000
_cell.length_c   1.000
_cell.angle_alpha   90.00
_cell.angle_beta   90.00
_cell.angle_gamma   90.00
#
_symmetry.space_group_name_H-M   'P 1'
#
loop_
_entity.id
_entity.type
_entity.pdbx_description
1 polymer ?
#
loop_
_entity_poly.entity_id
_entity_poly.type
_entity_poly.pdbx_seq_one_letter_code
_entity_poly.pdbx_strand_id
1 'polypeptide(L)'
;VGTEAAVDQALGVLHNGGRLGFVGVPHYNNRALGSTFAQNITVAGGAASVTTYDKQILLKAVLDGDINPGKVFTSEYRLDEIDQAYKDMDERKTIKSMIVFD
;
A
#
# COMPACT_ATOMS: atom_id res chain seq x y z
N VAL A 1 8.00 2.19 2.13
CA VAL A 1 7.37 0.87 2.09
C VAL A 1 7.93 0.11 0.90
N GLY A 2 8.21 -1.19 1.05
CA GLY A 2 8.76 -2.01 -0.03
C GLY A 2 10.29 -1.93 -0.20
N THR A 3 10.99 -1.17 0.63
CA THR A 3 12.45 -1.15 0.63
C THR A 3 13.01 -2.44 1.26
N GLU A 4 14.24 -2.81 0.91
CA GLU A 4 14.91 -3.98 1.50
C GLU A 4 14.96 -3.90 3.02
N ALA A 5 15.31 -2.74 3.58
CA ALA A 5 15.33 -2.52 5.02
C ALA A 5 13.98 -2.74 5.70
N ALA A 6 12.87 -2.34 5.04
CA ALA A 6 11.54 -2.56 5.59
C ALA A 6 11.16 -4.06 5.59
N VAL A 7 11.56 -4.80 4.57
CA VAL A 7 11.34 -6.25 4.50
C VAL A 7 12.17 -6.96 5.56
N ASP A 8 13.44 -6.57 5.74
CA ASP A 8 14.32 -7.12 6.76
C ASP A 8 13.78 -6.91 8.17
N GLN A 9 13.33 -5.70 8.46
CA GLN A 9 12.71 -5.37 9.73
C GLN A 9 11.44 -6.19 9.96
N ALA A 10 10.60 -6.33 8.94
CA ALA A 10 9.37 -7.12 9.03
C ALA A 10 9.65 -8.61 9.29
N LEU A 11 10.65 -9.18 8.62
CA LEU A 11 11.08 -10.56 8.88
C LEU A 11 11.74 -10.71 10.26
N GLY A 12 12.53 -9.73 10.69
CA GLY A 12 13.24 -9.74 11.96
C GLY A 12 12.36 -9.72 13.21
N VAL A 13 11.11 -9.22 13.10
CA VAL A 13 10.15 -9.18 14.23
C VAL A 13 9.25 -10.43 14.29
N LEU A 14 9.34 -11.32 13.30
CA LEU A 14 8.52 -12.53 13.28
C LEU A 14 9.12 -13.62 14.17
N HIS A 15 8.27 -14.28 14.92
CA HIS A 15 8.61 -15.55 15.57
C HIS A 15 8.44 -16.73 14.60
N ASN A 16 8.97 -17.89 14.96
CA ASN A 16 8.77 -19.12 14.21
C ASN A 16 7.26 -19.43 14.04
N GLY A 17 6.86 -19.77 12.82
CA GLY A 17 5.45 -19.99 12.46
C GLY A 17 4.68 -18.69 12.19
N GLY A 18 5.36 -17.53 12.19
CA GLY A 18 4.76 -16.23 11.93
C GLY A 18 4.23 -16.07 10.51
N ARG A 19 3.47 -15.01 10.29
CA ARG A 19 2.87 -14.70 8.98
C ARG A 19 3.23 -13.28 8.56
N LEU A 20 3.73 -13.13 7.33
CA LEU A 20 4.06 -11.85 6.72
C LEU A 20 3.13 -11.59 5.54
N GLY A 21 2.38 -10.50 5.58
CA GLY A 21 1.54 -10.03 4.48
C GLY A 21 2.12 -8.79 3.80
N PHE A 22 2.12 -8.76 2.47
CA PHE A 22 2.51 -7.58 1.69
C PHE A 22 1.28 -6.88 1.12
N VAL A 23 1.17 -5.56 1.37
CA VAL A 23 0.16 -4.69 0.77
C VAL A 23 0.75 -3.85 -0.36
N GLY A 24 2.03 -3.53 -0.30
CA GLY A 24 2.77 -2.82 -1.34
C GLY A 24 3.71 -3.74 -2.11
N VAL A 25 4.20 -3.28 -3.27
CA VAL A 25 5.19 -4.03 -4.04
C VAL A 25 6.54 -4.00 -3.31
N PRO A 26 7.11 -5.14 -2.94
CA PRO A 26 8.43 -5.18 -2.34
C PRO A 26 9.50 -5.00 -3.42
N HIS A 27 10.29 -3.94 -3.30
CA HIS A 27 11.43 -3.68 -4.17
C HIS A 27 12.71 -4.18 -3.51
N TYR A 28 12.96 -5.49 -3.58
CA TYR A 28 14.18 -6.09 -3.06
C TYR A 28 14.68 -7.19 -3.98
N ASN A 29 16.01 -7.33 -4.04
CA ASN A 29 16.65 -8.39 -4.80
C ASN A 29 16.62 -9.70 -4.00
N ASN A 30 16.00 -10.73 -4.58
CA ASN A 30 16.04 -12.15 -4.20
C ASN A 30 16.76 -12.48 -2.88
N ARG A 31 16.14 -12.22 -1.76
CA ARG A 31 16.57 -12.88 -0.53
C ARG A 31 16.18 -14.35 -0.58
N ALA A 32 17.14 -15.18 -0.28
CA ALA A 32 16.91 -16.61 -0.18
C ALA A 32 15.75 -16.87 0.79
N LEU A 33 14.70 -17.52 0.31
CA LEU A 33 13.58 -17.98 1.15
C LEU A 33 14.01 -19.00 2.21
N GLY A 34 15.29 -19.37 2.25
CA GLY A 34 15.83 -20.36 3.19
C GLY A 34 15.59 -20.05 4.67
N SER A 35 15.70 -18.80 5.07
CA SER A 35 15.43 -18.40 6.46
C SER A 35 13.93 -18.50 6.78
N THR A 36 13.05 -18.15 5.86
CA THR A 36 11.60 -18.24 6.06
C THR A 36 11.17 -19.70 6.14
N PHE A 37 11.76 -20.57 5.32
CA PHE A 37 11.53 -22.02 5.38
C PHE A 37 11.95 -22.61 6.73
N ALA A 38 13.19 -22.32 7.20
CA ALA A 38 13.70 -22.85 8.45
C ALA A 38 12.88 -22.42 9.68
N GLN A 39 12.26 -21.24 9.61
CA GLN A 39 11.42 -20.68 10.66
C GLN A 39 9.92 -20.96 10.48
N ASN A 40 9.54 -21.71 9.44
CA ASN A 40 8.14 -21.99 9.10
C ASN A 40 7.29 -20.72 8.92
N ILE A 41 7.86 -19.68 8.31
CA ILE A 41 7.18 -18.39 8.08
C ILE A 41 6.31 -18.52 6.83
N THR A 42 5.06 -18.09 6.95
CA THR A 42 4.16 -17.91 5.81
C THR A 42 4.35 -16.49 5.24
N VAL A 43 4.59 -16.40 3.94
CA VAL A 43 4.64 -15.12 3.23
C VAL A 43 3.50 -15.09 2.21
N ALA A 44 2.70 -14.04 2.24
CA ALA A 44 1.57 -13.86 1.33
C ALA A 44 1.46 -12.40 0.88
N GLY A 45 1.02 -12.22 -0.34
CA GLY A 45 0.78 -10.91 -0.93
C GLY A 45 0.51 -11.03 -2.42
N GLY A 46 0.22 -9.94 -3.06
CA GLY A 46 -0.04 -9.89 -4.49
C GLY A 46 -0.68 -8.57 -4.91
N ALA A 47 -0.91 -8.44 -6.20
CA ALA A 47 -1.65 -7.31 -6.74
C ALA A 47 -3.10 -7.34 -6.27
N ALA A 48 -3.68 -6.16 -6.03
CA ALA A 48 -5.09 -6.05 -5.73
C ALA A 48 -5.91 -6.64 -6.88
N SER A 49 -6.99 -7.34 -6.55
CA SER A 49 -7.92 -7.84 -7.55
C SER A 49 -8.57 -6.67 -8.31
N VAL A 50 -8.70 -6.85 -9.63
CA VAL A 50 -9.29 -5.85 -10.54
C VAL A 50 -10.56 -6.36 -11.21
N THR A 51 -11.15 -7.45 -10.72
CA THR A 51 -12.38 -7.99 -11.28
C THR A 51 -13.56 -7.04 -11.08
N THR A 52 -14.54 -7.10 -11.97
CA THR A 52 -15.77 -6.31 -11.84
C THR A 52 -16.49 -6.61 -10.53
N TYR A 53 -16.48 -7.87 -10.11
CA TYR A 53 -17.09 -8.31 -8.86
C TYR A 53 -16.45 -7.62 -7.64
N ASP A 54 -15.12 -7.64 -7.54
CA ASP A 54 -14.43 -6.99 -6.42
C ASP A 54 -14.66 -5.48 -6.38
N LYS A 55 -14.66 -4.84 -7.57
CA LYS A 55 -14.97 -3.40 -7.67
C LYS A 55 -16.38 -3.08 -7.19
N GLN A 56 -17.36 -3.91 -7.52
CA GLN A 56 -18.74 -3.73 -7.06
C GLN A 56 -18.86 -3.89 -5.55
N ILE A 57 -18.19 -4.87 -4.95
CA ILE A 57 -18.17 -5.06 -3.49
C ILE A 57 -17.55 -3.84 -2.81
N LEU A 58 -16.39 -3.38 -3.29
CA LEU A 58 -15.71 -2.21 -2.71
C LEU A 58 -16.53 -0.94 -2.87
N LEU A 59 -17.14 -0.72 -4.04
CA LEU A 59 -18.02 0.41 -4.26
C LEU A 59 -19.23 0.38 -3.32
N LYS A 60 -19.85 -0.80 -3.16
CA LYS A 60 -20.96 -0.96 -2.22
C LYS A 60 -20.52 -0.62 -0.78
N ALA A 61 -19.38 -1.11 -0.32
CA ALA A 61 -18.86 -0.81 1.00
C ALA A 61 -18.60 0.70 1.22
N VAL A 62 -18.17 1.42 0.17
CA VAL A 62 -18.06 2.89 0.21
C VAL A 62 -19.42 3.55 0.32
N LEU A 63 -20.40 3.12 -0.50
CA LEU A 63 -21.74 3.71 -0.52
C LEU A 63 -22.52 3.43 0.76
N ASP A 64 -22.31 2.26 1.37
CA ASP A 64 -22.92 1.89 2.65
C ASP A 64 -22.23 2.59 3.85
N GLY A 65 -21.08 3.22 3.63
CA GLY A 65 -20.31 3.90 4.68
C GLY A 65 -19.44 2.98 5.53
N ASP A 66 -19.31 1.71 5.13
CA ASP A 66 -18.46 0.72 5.85
C ASP A 66 -16.98 1.07 5.76
N ILE A 67 -16.57 1.66 4.64
CA ILE A 67 -15.20 2.16 4.42
C ILE A 67 -15.21 3.58 3.85
N ASN A 68 -14.21 4.36 4.20
CA ASN A 68 -14.03 5.71 3.65
C ASN A 68 -12.61 5.89 3.08
N PRO A 69 -12.37 5.47 1.84
CA PRO A 69 -11.07 5.62 1.20
C PRO A 69 -10.74 7.08 0.87
N GLY A 70 -11.72 7.98 0.84
CA GLY A 70 -11.53 9.40 0.59
C GLY A 70 -10.66 10.10 1.63
N LYS A 71 -10.52 9.55 2.84
CA LYS A 71 -9.65 10.10 3.89
C LYS A 71 -8.18 10.20 3.51
N VAL A 72 -7.73 9.50 2.48
CA VAL A 72 -6.33 9.60 2.00
C VAL A 72 -6.08 10.87 1.20
N PHE A 73 -7.12 11.50 0.65
CA PHE A 73 -7.00 12.79 -0.05
C PHE A 73 -7.02 13.91 0.99
N THR A 74 -5.84 14.41 1.30
CA THR A 74 -5.66 15.41 2.37
C THR A 74 -5.44 16.83 1.86
N SER A 75 -5.30 17.00 0.53
CA SER A 75 -5.14 18.30 -0.11
C SER A 75 -5.72 18.27 -1.52
N GLU A 76 -6.25 19.41 -1.95
CA GLU A 76 -6.80 19.62 -3.28
C GLU A 76 -5.95 20.65 -4.03
N TYR A 77 -5.78 20.45 -5.34
CA TYR A 77 -5.00 21.28 -6.24
C TYR A 77 -5.72 21.41 -7.57
N ARG A 78 -5.48 22.50 -8.26
CA ARG A 78 -5.89 22.68 -9.64
C ARG A 78 -4.90 21.97 -10.58
N LEU A 79 -5.27 21.80 -11.84
CA LEU A 79 -4.41 21.12 -12.80
C LEU A 79 -3.09 21.88 -13.04
N ASP A 80 -3.11 23.21 -13.02
CA ASP A 80 -1.93 24.05 -13.16
C ASP A 80 -0.98 24.02 -11.95
N GLU A 81 -1.42 23.45 -10.82
CA GLU A 81 -0.64 23.25 -9.59
C GLU A 81 -0.10 21.81 -9.45
N ILE A 82 -0.14 20.99 -10.50
CA ILE A 82 0.19 19.57 -10.42
C ILE A 82 1.63 19.31 -9.93
N ASP A 83 2.57 20.16 -10.31
CA ASP A 83 3.97 20.06 -9.85
C ASP A 83 4.08 20.27 -8.34
N GLN A 84 3.30 21.22 -7.80
CA GLN A 84 3.25 21.45 -6.36
C GLN A 84 2.58 20.26 -5.64
N ALA A 85 1.54 19.69 -6.22
CA ALA A 85 0.87 18.50 -5.67
C ALA A 85 1.83 17.31 -5.51
N TYR A 86 2.65 17.04 -6.53
CA TYR A 86 3.68 15.99 -6.46
C TYR A 86 4.76 16.30 -5.42
N LYS A 87 5.22 17.55 -5.37
CA LYS A 87 6.21 17.99 -4.39
C LYS A 87 5.71 17.81 -2.95
N ASP A 88 4.49 18.20 -2.69
CA ASP A 88 3.90 18.10 -1.35
C ASP A 88 3.67 16.63 -0.93
N MET A 89 3.39 15.71 -1.87
CA MET A 89 3.39 14.27 -1.59
C MET A 89 4.81 13.74 -1.29
N ASP A 90 5.82 14.16 -2.05
CA ASP A 90 7.22 13.76 -1.84
C ASP A 90 7.75 14.24 -0.48
N GLU A 91 7.45 15.48 -0.13
CA GLU A 91 7.80 16.10 1.15
C GLU A 91 6.91 15.63 2.32
N ARG A 92 5.94 14.74 2.06
CA ARG A 92 4.99 14.18 3.06
C ARG A 92 4.14 15.23 3.77
N LYS A 93 3.87 16.35 3.11
CA LYS A 93 2.94 17.39 3.59
C LYS A 93 1.49 16.98 3.36
N THR A 94 1.25 16.15 2.35
CA THR A 94 -0.04 15.55 2.05
C THR A 94 0.12 14.03 1.89
N ILE A 95 -0.92 13.26 2.21
CA ILE A 95 -0.93 11.82 1.98
C ILE A 95 -1.18 11.53 0.51
N LYS A 96 -2.24 12.11 -0.03
CA LYS A 96 -2.60 12.06 -1.45
C LYS A 96 -3.19 13.38 -1.87
N SER A 97 -2.74 13.87 -3.02
CA SER A 97 -3.28 15.07 -3.64
C SER A 97 -4.43 14.71 -4.57
N MET A 98 -5.52 15.47 -4.52
CA MET A 98 -6.63 15.40 -5.46
C MET A 98 -6.50 16.56 -6.45
N ILE A 99 -6.57 16.26 -7.73
CA ILE A 99 -6.66 17.31 -8.76
C ILE A 99 -8.14 17.55 -9.05
N VAL A 100 -8.55 18.79 -8.87
CA VAL A 100 -9.93 19.23 -9.08
C VAL A 100 -10.02 20.01 -10.38
N PHE A 101 -11.03 19.70 -11.17
CA PHE A 101 -11.35 20.40 -12.43
C PHE A 101 -12.59 21.25 -12.20
N ASP A 102 -12.54 22.49 -12.64
CA ASP A 102 -13.68 23.42 -12.63
C ASP A 102 -14.68 23.09 -13.75
#